data_8ffdffdadd24bc3077ad68a917b92f44
#
_entry.id   8ffdffdadd24bc3077ad68a917b92f44
#
_cell.length_a   1.000
_cell.length_b   1.000
_cell.length_c   1.000
_cell.angle_alpha   90.00
_cell.angle_beta   90.00
_cell.angle_gamma   90.00
#
_symmetry.space_group_name_H-M   'P 1'
#
loop_
_entity.id
_entity.type
_entity.pdbx_description
1 polymer ?
#
loop_
_entity_poly.entity_id
_entity_poly.type
_entity_poly.pdbx_seq_one_letter_code
_entity_poly.pdbx_strand_id
1 'polypeptide(L)'
;MVASSSGGGGDNQQISRVPTYACFQHATKVAILEDKPIIFDYWTSSLEKTCLIGVRSNNEKLLVKSEDEYTSPIAKIFKVDTEYIIVTANSIYIVSADISTRRIN
;
A
#
# COMPACT_ATOMS: atom_id res chain seq x y z
N MET A 1 19.29 -8.75 -2.50
CA MET A 1 19.22 -8.88 -2.83
C MET A 1 19.04 -9.37 -3.42
N VAL A 2 18.77 -9.65 -3.45
CA VAL A 2 18.49 -10.03 -4.00
C VAL A 2 18.21 -10.62 -4.70
N ALA A 3 18.02 -10.88 -4.91
CA ALA A 3 17.71 -11.34 -5.50
C ALA A 3 17.46 -11.90 -6.21
N SER A 4 17.41 -12.19 -6.35
CA SER A 4 17.18 -12.64 -7.00
C SER A 4 16.92 -13.21 -7.64
N SER A 5 16.82 -13.55 -7.79
CA SER A 5 16.55 -14.10 -8.37
C SER A 5 16.23 -14.69 -8.98
N SER A 6 16.08 -15.06 -9.09
CA SER A 6 15.83 -15.60 -9.66
C SER A 6 15.44 -16.12 -10.36
N GLY A 7 15.32 -16.42 -10.33
CA GLY A 7 15.04 -16.89 -11.05
C GLY A 7 14.47 -17.61 -11.61
N GLY A 8 14.24 -18.01 -11.55
CA GLY A 8 13.85 -18.66 -12.15
C GLY A 8 12.96 -19.01 -12.60
N GLY A 9 12.73 -19.31 -12.57
CA GLY A 9 12.06 -19.74 -12.98
C GLY A 9 11.10 -19.63 -13.43
N GLY A 10 10.91 -19.59 -13.67
CA GLY A 10 10.13 -19.52 -14.18
C GLY A 10 8.93 -19.51 -13.86
N ASP A 11 8.70 -19.77 -13.31
CA ASP A 11 7.59 -19.69 -13.05
C ASP A 11 7.09 -18.70 -12.63
N ASN A 12 7.31 -18.31 -12.46
CA ASN A 12 6.88 -17.51 -12.14
C ASN A 12 6.06 -16.68 -12.22
N GLN A 13 5.86 -16.99 -12.45
CA GLN A 13 4.95 -16.35 -12.67
C GLN A 13 4.12 -15.90 -11.70
N GLN A 14 3.98 -16.42 -10.74
CA GLN A 14 3.33 -15.89 -9.74
C GLN A 14 4.07 -15.03 -8.95
N ILE A 15 5.22 -14.71 -9.34
CA ILE A 15 5.92 -13.74 -8.65
C ILE A 15 5.33 -12.46 -8.91
N SER A 16 4.75 -11.93 -7.94
CA SER A 16 4.18 -10.64 -8.04
C SER A 16 5.22 -9.59 -8.04
N ARG A 17 4.89 -8.48 -8.59
CA ARG A 17 5.67 -7.29 -8.54
C ARG A 17 5.85 -6.86 -7.09
N VAL A 18 6.99 -6.32 -6.75
CA VAL A 18 7.21 -5.68 -5.45
C VAL A 18 7.23 -4.18 -5.67
N PRO A 19 7.06 -3.38 -4.60
CA PRO A 19 7.16 -1.94 -4.74
C PRO A 19 8.51 -1.50 -5.27
N THR A 20 8.55 -0.34 -5.92
CA THR A 20 9.81 0.15 -6.48
C THR A 20 10.81 0.47 -5.38
N TYR A 21 12.07 0.50 -5.75
CA TYR A 21 13.13 0.81 -4.81
C TYR A 21 12.93 2.19 -4.19
N ALA A 22 12.55 3.18 -5.00
CA ALA A 22 12.32 4.53 -4.50
C ALA A 22 11.20 4.54 -3.47
N CYS A 23 10.15 3.75 -3.70
CA CYS A 23 9.05 3.65 -2.74
C CYS A 23 9.52 3.04 -1.43
N PHE A 24 10.29 1.94 -1.50
CA PHE A 24 10.84 1.33 -0.29
C PHE A 24 11.71 2.30 0.50
N GLN A 25 12.55 3.04 -0.20
CA GLN A 25 13.42 4.00 0.47
C GLN A 25 12.62 5.07 1.20
N HIS A 26 11.62 5.62 0.51
CA HIS A 26 10.79 6.67 1.10
C HIS A 26 10.00 6.12 2.28
N ALA A 27 9.41 4.95 2.12
CA ALA A 27 8.62 4.33 3.19
C ALA A 27 9.48 4.03 4.41
N THR A 28 10.71 3.59 4.20
CA THR A 28 11.64 3.33 5.29
C THR A 28 11.94 4.59 6.07
N LYS A 29 12.16 5.71 5.38
CA LYS A 29 12.39 6.99 6.06
C LYS A 29 11.20 7.39 6.91
N VAL A 30 10.00 7.26 6.35
CA VAL A 30 8.78 7.60 7.08
C VAL A 30 8.61 6.69 8.29
N ALA A 31 8.88 5.39 8.12
CA ALA A 31 8.76 4.43 9.21
C ALA A 31 9.69 4.77 10.36
N ILE A 32 10.90 5.18 10.06
CA ILE A 32 11.88 5.56 11.08
C ILE A 32 11.45 6.85 11.77
N LEU A 33 11.06 7.85 11.00
CA LEU A 33 10.69 9.14 11.55
C LEU A 33 9.44 9.09 12.40
N GLU A 34 8.47 8.27 12.05
CA GLU A 34 7.20 8.19 12.75
C GLU A 34 7.10 7.00 13.67
N ASP A 35 8.12 6.16 13.68
CA ASP A 35 8.16 4.97 14.54
C ASP A 35 6.93 4.09 14.30
N LYS A 36 6.68 3.76 13.05
CA LYS A 36 5.54 2.95 12.66
C LYS A 36 5.98 1.81 11.77
N PRO A 37 5.34 0.64 11.87
CA PRO A 37 5.69 -0.48 11.00
C PRO A 37 5.16 -0.28 9.58
N ILE A 38 5.84 -0.90 8.63
CA ILE A 38 5.37 -0.98 7.25
C ILE A 38 4.65 -2.31 7.09
N ILE A 39 3.42 -2.25 6.58
CA ILE A 39 2.56 -3.42 6.45
C ILE A 39 2.21 -3.63 4.99
N PHE A 40 2.36 -4.86 4.52
CA PHE A 40 2.13 -5.19 3.11
C PHE A 40 0.83 -5.96 2.89
N ASP A 41 -0.05 -6.00 3.88
CA ASP A 41 -1.29 -6.78 3.78
C ASP A 41 -2.21 -6.35 2.65
N TYR A 42 -2.08 -5.11 2.21
CA TYR A 42 -2.92 -4.56 1.14
C TYR A 42 -2.22 -4.52 -0.20
N TRP A 43 -0.95 -4.94 -0.25
CA TRP A 43 -0.16 -4.79 -1.48
C TRP A 43 -0.73 -5.62 -2.63
N THR A 44 -0.91 -6.91 -2.42
CA THR A 44 -1.44 -7.80 -3.46
C THR A 44 -2.83 -7.36 -3.90
N SER A 45 -3.70 -7.02 -2.94
CA SER A 45 -5.04 -6.53 -3.27
C SER A 45 -4.99 -5.28 -4.12
N SER A 46 -4.00 -4.40 -3.90
CA SER A 46 -3.88 -3.19 -4.69
C SER A 46 -3.46 -3.51 -6.13
N LEU A 47 -2.62 -4.51 -6.31
CA LEU A 47 -2.24 -4.93 -7.66
C LEU A 47 -3.42 -5.53 -8.42
N GLU A 48 -4.31 -6.19 -7.71
CA GLU A 48 -5.51 -6.79 -8.28
C GLU A 48 -6.67 -5.80 -8.35
N LYS A 49 -6.46 -4.60 -7.84
CA LYS A 49 -7.47 -3.54 -7.78
C LYS A 49 -8.70 -3.95 -6.98
N THR A 50 -8.48 -4.77 -5.95
CA THR A 50 -9.56 -5.21 -5.07
C THR A 50 -9.58 -4.43 -3.76
N CYS A 51 -8.66 -3.48 -3.56
CA CYS A 51 -8.78 -2.54 -2.46
C CYS A 51 -8.92 -1.13 -3.04
N LEU A 52 -9.35 -0.21 -2.20
CA LEU A 52 -9.59 1.16 -2.64
C LEU A 52 -9.40 2.13 -1.49
N ILE A 53 -9.37 3.41 -1.80
CA ILE A 53 -9.42 4.47 -0.80
C ILE A 53 -10.87 4.86 -0.65
N GLY A 54 -11.43 4.60 0.53
CA GLY A 54 -12.81 4.95 0.83
C GLY A 54 -12.88 6.31 1.49
N VAL A 55 -13.85 7.12 1.08
CA VAL A 55 -14.05 8.46 1.63
C VAL A 55 -15.38 8.48 2.36
N ARG A 56 -15.37 8.79 3.64
CA ARG A 56 -16.55 8.88 4.45
C ARG A 56 -17.20 10.25 4.30
N SER A 57 -18.44 10.36 4.80
CA SER A 57 -19.19 11.60 4.69
C SER A 57 -18.52 12.78 5.39
N ASN A 58 -17.70 12.50 6.42
CA ASN A 58 -16.93 13.54 7.11
C ASN A 58 -15.58 13.81 6.45
N ASN A 59 -15.38 13.30 5.25
CA ASN A 59 -14.14 13.43 4.47
C ASN A 59 -12.96 12.66 5.03
N GLU A 60 -13.18 11.80 6.01
CA GLU A 60 -12.13 10.86 6.43
C GLU A 60 -11.88 9.86 5.31
N LYS A 61 -10.62 9.50 5.12
CA LYS A 61 -10.23 8.50 4.14
C LYS A 61 -9.68 7.27 4.83
N LEU A 62 -10.04 6.11 4.32
CA LEU A 62 -9.56 4.83 4.82
C LEU A 62 -9.07 4.00 3.65
N LEU A 63 -8.14 3.10 3.92
CA LEU A 63 -7.78 2.09 2.94
C LEU A 63 -8.70 0.90 3.20
N VAL A 64 -9.44 0.47 2.19
CA VAL A 64 -10.53 -0.52 2.34
C VAL A 64 -10.28 -1.71 1.44
N LYS A 65 -10.34 -2.91 2.02
CA LYS A 65 -10.22 -4.16 1.28
C LYS A 65 -11.61 -4.80 1.12
N SER A 66 -12.46 -4.68 2.12
CA SER A 66 -13.83 -5.20 2.08
C SER A 66 -14.66 -4.43 3.09
N GLU A 67 -15.94 -4.76 3.19
CA GLU A 67 -16.81 -4.12 4.17
C GLU A 67 -16.33 -4.34 5.59
N ASP A 68 -15.64 -5.46 5.81
CA ASP A 68 -15.21 -5.84 7.15
C ASP A 68 -13.72 -5.63 7.38
N GLU A 69 -12.98 -5.22 6.36
CA GLU A 69 -11.53 -5.13 6.49
C GLU A 69 -11.06 -3.80 5.93
N TYR A 70 -10.68 -2.89 6.81
CA TYR A 70 -10.23 -1.55 6.45
C TYR A 70 -9.33 -1.00 7.55
N THR A 71 -8.59 0.05 7.23
CA THR A 71 -7.63 0.62 8.17
C THR A 71 -8.28 1.72 9.00
N SER A 72 -7.54 2.20 9.98
CA SER A 72 -7.89 3.45 10.65
C SER A 72 -7.73 4.60 9.64
N PRO A 73 -8.25 5.79 9.98
CA PRO A 73 -8.19 6.91 9.04
C PRO A 73 -6.79 7.23 8.58
N ILE A 74 -6.68 7.60 7.33
CA ILE A 74 -5.42 7.95 6.70
C ILE A 74 -5.04 9.36 7.12
N ALA A 75 -3.81 9.51 7.64
CA ALA A 75 -3.29 10.81 8.02
C ALA A 75 -2.52 11.46 6.88
N LYS A 76 -1.77 10.66 6.11
CA LYS A 76 -0.93 11.18 5.02
C LYS A 76 -0.88 10.18 3.88
N ILE A 77 -0.77 10.69 2.67
CA ILE A 77 -0.56 9.87 1.48
C ILE A 77 0.59 10.49 0.71
N PHE A 78 1.59 9.67 0.40
CA PHE A 78 2.68 10.09 -0.48
C PHE A 78 2.61 9.25 -1.74
N LYS A 79 2.73 9.87 -2.89
CA LYS A 79 2.85 9.12 -4.15
C LYS A 79 4.31 9.09 -4.54
N VAL A 80 4.86 7.88 -4.68
CA VAL A 80 6.25 7.68 -5.09
C VAL A 80 6.24 6.70 -6.26
N ASP A 81 6.70 7.14 -7.41
CA ASP A 81 6.64 6.34 -8.63
C ASP A 81 5.20 5.87 -8.88
N THR A 82 4.99 4.57 -8.93
CA THR A 82 3.68 3.99 -9.22
C THR A 82 2.97 3.49 -7.97
N GLU A 83 3.42 3.90 -6.80
CA GLU A 83 2.82 3.46 -5.54
C GLU A 83 2.40 4.63 -4.68
N TYR A 84 1.50 4.34 -3.74
CA TYR A 84 1.17 5.22 -2.64
C TYR A 84 1.76 4.66 -1.36
N ILE A 85 2.29 5.55 -0.54
CA ILE A 85 2.66 5.25 0.85
C ILE A 85 1.59 5.88 1.71
N ILE A 86 0.83 5.06 2.40
CA ILE A 86 -0.34 5.50 3.14
C ILE A 86 -0.04 5.37 4.63
N VAL A 87 -0.11 6.50 5.33
CA VAL A 87 0.23 6.57 6.75
C VAL A 87 -1.04 6.74 7.55
N THR A 88 -1.31 5.81 8.45
CA THR A 88 -2.42 5.90 9.38
C THR A 88 -1.86 6.20 10.77
N ALA A 89 -2.72 6.23 11.77
CA ALA A 89 -2.27 6.47 13.15
C ALA A 89 -1.30 5.39 13.62
N ASN A 90 -1.47 4.16 13.14
CA ASN A 90 -0.74 3.01 13.69
C ASN A 90 0.31 2.42 12.77
N SER A 91 0.17 2.61 11.48
CA SER A 91 0.96 1.83 10.52
C SER A 91 1.15 2.58 9.22
N ILE A 92 2.05 2.05 8.40
CA ILE A 92 2.29 2.54 7.05
C ILE A 92 1.96 1.41 6.10
N TYR A 93 1.20 1.71 5.05
CA TYR A 93 0.83 0.72 4.04
C TYR A 93 1.38 1.16 2.70
N ILE A 94 1.85 0.20 1.91
CA ILE A 94 2.30 0.46 0.55
C ILE A 94 1.32 -0.23 -0.38
N VAL A 95 0.77 0.53 -1.33
CA VAL A 95 -0.19 0.00 -2.30
C VAL A 95 0.10 0.60 -3.67
N SER A 96 -0.41 -0.05 -4.70
CA SER A 96 -0.33 0.48 -6.06
C SER A 96 -1.14 1.77 -6.15
N ALA A 97 -0.64 2.74 -6.89
CA ALA A 97 -1.37 3.99 -7.10
C ALA A 97 -2.53 3.83 -8.08
N ASP A 98 -2.71 2.63 -8.64
CA ASP A 98 -3.82 2.34 -9.56
C ASP A 98 -5.14 2.06 -8.86
N ILE A 99 -5.19 2.05 -7.56
CA ILE A 99 -6.44 1.80 -6.85
C ILE A 99 -7.36 3.01 -6.97
N SER A 100 -8.65 2.75 -6.89
CA SER A 100 -9.65 3.82 -7.02
C SER A 100 -9.95 4.47 -5.69
N THR A 101 -10.57 5.63 -5.76
CA THR A 101 -11.08 6.35 -4.58
C THR A 101 -12.58 6.41 -4.73
N ARG A 102 -13.29 6.09 -3.67
CA ARG A 102 -14.73 6.00 -3.72
C ARG A 102 -15.36 6.47 -2.44
N ARG A 103 -16.52 7.09 -2.55
CA ARG A 103 -17.28 7.42 -1.36
C ARG A 103 -17.92 6.14 -0.82
N ILE A 104 -17.82 5.91 0.47
CA ILE A 104 -18.27 4.66 1.07
C ILE A 104 -19.41 4.82 2.05
N ASN A 105 -19.88 6.05 2.28
CA ASN A 105 -21.15 6.20 2.99
C ASN A 105 -21.66 7.64 2.97
#